data_e8fd40e44d99d9a0a9f0ebbe94b43c9f
#
_entry.id   e8fd40e44d99d9a0a9f0ebbe94b43c9f
#
_cell.length_a   1.000
_cell.length_b   1.000
_cell.length_c   1.000
_cell.angle_alpha   90.00
_cell.angle_beta   90.00
_cell.angle_gamma   90.00
#
_symmetry.space_group_name_H-M   'P 1'
#
loop_
_entity.id
_entity.type
_entity.pdbx_description
1 polymer ?
#
loop_
_entity_poly.entity_id
_entity_poly.type
_entity_poly.pdbx_seq_one_letter_code
_entity_poly.pdbx_strand_id
1 'polypeptide(L)'
;MDHAGEIAARMDAVRERRGISIAELARRAGIDGKRLWYVLRGNRTMRADEFVRLCAVLDLEIYHFLTRAQAKELRANKIRSG
;
A
#
# COMPACT_ATOMS: atom_id res chain seq x y z
N MET A 1 2.88 -5.56 15.26
CA MET A 1 2.69 -4.61 14.14
C MET A 1 1.22 -4.61 13.75
N ASP A 2 0.62 -3.47 13.61
CA ASP A 2 -0.77 -3.40 13.17
C ASP A 2 -0.88 -3.59 11.66
N HIS A 3 -2.11 -3.73 11.18
CA HIS A 3 -2.35 -4.00 9.76
C HIS A 3 -1.88 -2.83 8.86
N ALA A 4 -2.01 -1.59 9.34
CA ALA A 4 -1.56 -0.44 8.57
C ALA A 4 -0.04 -0.48 8.36
N GLY A 5 0.71 -0.86 9.39
CA GLY A 5 2.16 -1.02 9.28
C GLY A 5 2.54 -2.14 8.32
N GLU A 6 1.76 -3.21 8.30
CA GLU A 6 1.98 -4.31 7.37
C GLU A 6 1.75 -3.88 5.92
N ILE A 7 0.73 -3.06 5.67
CA ILE A 7 0.46 -2.53 4.33
C ILE A 7 1.66 -1.73 3.83
N ALA A 8 2.17 -0.83 4.66
CA ALA A 8 3.33 -0.02 4.30
C ALA A 8 4.55 -0.90 4.02
N ALA A 9 4.79 -1.89 4.87
CA ALA A 9 5.94 -2.79 4.71
C ALA A 9 5.85 -3.62 3.43
N ARG A 10 4.67 -4.13 3.10
CA ARG A 10 4.46 -4.90 1.86
C ARG A 10 4.65 -4.02 0.63
N MET A 11 4.15 -2.81 0.69
CA MET A 11 4.31 -1.85 -0.40
C MET A 11 5.78 -1.52 -0.63
N ASP A 12 6.53 -1.31 0.45
CA ASP A 12 7.96 -1.04 0.38
C ASP A 12 8.74 -2.24 -0.18
N ALA A 13 8.34 -3.46 0.20
CA ALA A 13 8.96 -4.67 -0.33
C ALA A 13 8.76 -4.81 -1.84
N VAL A 14 7.57 -4.48 -2.34
CA VAL A 14 7.31 -4.49 -3.79
C VAL A 14 8.19 -3.47 -4.49
N ARG A 15 8.28 -2.26 -3.94
CA ARG A 15 9.14 -1.22 -4.48
C ARG A 15 10.58 -1.69 -4.60
N GLU A 16 11.11 -2.29 -3.53
CA GLU A 16 12.50 -2.76 -3.52
C GLU A 16 12.75 -3.86 -4.55
N ARG A 17 11.84 -4.82 -4.66
CA ARG A 17 11.97 -5.89 -5.64
C ARG A 17 11.99 -5.38 -7.08
N ARG A 18 11.31 -4.27 -7.33
CA ARG A 18 11.27 -3.68 -8.67
C ARG A 18 12.39 -2.69 -8.90
N GLY A 19 13.24 -2.46 -7.91
CA GLY A 19 14.38 -1.55 -8.03
C GLY A 19 13.99 -0.09 -8.16
N ILE A 20 12.82 0.29 -7.63
CA ILE A 20 12.34 1.67 -7.71
C ILE A 20 12.77 2.40 -6.45
N SER A 21 13.43 3.56 -6.59
CA SER A 21 13.80 4.38 -5.44
C SER A 21 12.55 5.02 -4.82
N ILE A 22 12.64 5.38 -3.55
CA ILE A 22 11.54 6.09 -2.88
C ILE A 22 11.29 7.43 -3.59
N ALA A 23 12.35 8.13 -4.01
CA ALA A 23 12.22 9.40 -4.72
C ALA A 23 11.43 9.24 -6.02
N GLU A 24 11.73 8.18 -6.77
CA GLU A 24 11.03 7.93 -8.04
C GLU A 24 9.57 7.55 -7.80
N LEU A 25 9.32 6.70 -6.81
CA LEU A 25 7.94 6.32 -6.46
C LEU A 25 7.15 7.55 -6.02
N ALA A 26 7.75 8.40 -5.18
CA ALA A 26 7.11 9.62 -4.71
C ALA A 26 6.75 10.55 -5.88
N ARG A 27 7.69 10.72 -6.82
CA ARG A 27 7.48 11.55 -7.99
C ARG A 27 6.30 11.05 -8.83
N ARG A 28 6.25 9.76 -9.08
CA ARG A 28 5.19 9.16 -9.89
C ARG A 28 3.83 9.20 -9.20
N ALA A 29 3.81 9.02 -7.88
CA ALA A 29 2.58 9.02 -7.10
C ALA A 29 2.09 10.42 -6.70
N GLY A 30 2.91 11.44 -6.95
CA GLY A 30 2.57 12.80 -6.55
C GLY A 30 2.57 13.01 -5.05
N ILE A 31 3.50 12.35 -4.36
CA ILE A 31 3.65 12.43 -2.91
C ILE A 31 5.01 13.03 -2.60
N ASP A 32 5.07 13.88 -1.57
CA ASP A 32 6.36 14.41 -1.10
C ASP A 32 7.30 13.27 -0.72
N GLY A 33 8.54 13.31 -1.22
CA GLY A 33 9.49 12.22 -1.04
C GLY A 33 9.84 11.97 0.40
N LYS A 34 10.03 13.03 1.19
CA LYS A 34 10.36 12.91 2.61
C LYS A 34 9.18 12.27 3.37
N ARG A 35 7.96 12.71 3.06
CA ARG A 35 6.76 12.13 3.66
C ARG A 35 6.66 10.65 3.31
N LEU A 36 6.84 10.29 2.04
CA LEU A 36 6.75 8.89 1.62
C LEU A 36 7.76 8.01 2.33
N TRP A 37 8.98 8.55 2.54
CA TRP A 37 10.01 7.81 3.28
C TRP A 37 9.51 7.43 4.68
N TYR A 38 8.89 8.39 5.40
CA TYR A 38 8.35 8.12 6.73
C TYR A 38 7.14 7.18 6.69
N VAL A 39 6.27 7.34 5.70
CA VAL A 39 5.08 6.49 5.53
C VAL A 39 5.49 5.03 5.30
N LEU A 40 6.44 4.79 4.41
CA LEU A 40 6.88 3.43 4.10
C LEU A 40 7.63 2.78 5.26
N ARG A 41 8.20 3.56 6.14
CA ARG A 41 8.87 3.06 7.35
C ARG A 41 7.91 2.85 8.51
N GLY A 42 6.63 3.16 8.32
CA GLY A 42 5.63 3.02 9.37
C GLY A 42 5.64 4.12 10.41
N ASN A 43 6.38 5.22 10.17
CA ASN A 43 6.49 6.34 11.11
C ASN A 43 5.43 7.41 10.89
N ARG A 44 4.66 7.31 9.82
CA ARG A 44 3.53 8.18 9.52
C ARG A 44 2.42 7.33 8.93
N THR A 45 1.19 7.68 9.26
CA THR A 45 0.02 6.96 8.73
C THR A 45 -0.19 7.30 7.26
N MET A 46 -0.33 6.27 6.44
CA MET A 46 -0.66 6.45 5.03
C MET A 46 -2.10 6.94 4.91
N ARG A 47 -2.32 7.98 4.12
CA ARG A 47 -3.66 8.45 3.82
C ARG A 47 -4.32 7.57 2.77
N ALA A 48 -5.66 7.56 2.75
CA ALA A 48 -6.40 6.75 1.80
C ALA A 48 -6.06 7.11 0.35
N ASP A 49 -5.94 8.40 0.04
CA ASP A 49 -5.59 8.84 -1.32
C ASP A 49 -4.17 8.45 -1.70
N GLU A 50 -3.25 8.45 -0.73
CA GLU A 50 -1.88 8.00 -0.97
C GLU A 50 -1.86 6.50 -1.28
N PHE A 51 -2.65 5.72 -0.54
CA PHE A 51 -2.76 4.29 -0.79
C PHE A 51 -3.22 4.02 -2.22
N VAL A 52 -4.25 4.72 -2.67
CA VAL A 52 -4.77 4.57 -4.03
C VAL A 52 -3.72 4.91 -5.07
N ARG A 53 -3.02 6.04 -4.90
CA ARG A 53 -1.99 6.46 -5.84
C ARG A 53 -0.81 5.50 -5.90
N LEU A 54 -0.37 5.02 -4.75
CA LEU A 54 0.73 4.08 -4.69
C LEU A 54 0.36 2.74 -5.31
N CYS A 55 -0.85 2.25 -5.05
CA CYS A 55 -1.34 1.04 -5.69
C CYS A 55 -1.39 1.19 -7.22
N ALA A 56 -1.83 2.34 -7.71
CA ALA A 56 -1.90 2.59 -9.15
C ALA A 56 -0.50 2.58 -9.78
N VAL A 57 0.45 3.27 -9.16
CA VAL A 57 1.82 3.34 -9.70
C VAL A 57 2.51 1.98 -9.65
N LEU A 58 2.29 1.22 -8.58
CA LEU A 58 2.91 -0.10 -8.40
C LEU A 58 2.09 -1.23 -9.02
N ASP A 59 0.96 -0.92 -9.63
CA ASP A 59 0.06 -1.89 -10.23
C ASP A 59 -0.34 -2.99 -9.23
N LEU A 60 -0.80 -2.56 -8.06
CA LEU A 60 -1.24 -3.45 -6.99
C LEU A 60 -2.74 -3.27 -6.76
N GLU A 61 -3.40 -4.36 -6.42
CA GLU A 61 -4.80 -4.35 -6.05
C GLU A 61 -4.92 -4.46 -4.53
N ILE A 62 -6.06 -4.07 -3.99
CA ILE A 62 -6.28 -4.11 -2.54
C ILE A 62 -6.10 -5.52 -1.97
N TYR A 63 -6.39 -6.55 -2.77
CA TYR A 63 -6.26 -7.94 -2.34
C TYR A 63 -4.82 -8.36 -2.04
N HIS A 64 -3.84 -7.62 -2.56
CA HIS A 64 -2.44 -7.87 -2.23
C HIS A 64 -2.13 -7.62 -0.75
N PHE A 65 -3.00 -6.86 -0.07
CA PHE A 65 -2.75 -6.45 1.31
C PHE A 65 -3.61 -7.19 2.33
N LEU A 66 -4.44 -8.12 1.87
CA LEU A 66 -5.24 -8.94 2.76
C LEU A 66 -4.45 -10.19 3.15
N THR A 67 -4.57 -10.60 4.42
CA THR A 67 -4.10 -11.92 4.80
C THR A 67 -5.05 -12.96 4.24
N ARG A 68 -4.62 -14.23 4.21
CA ARG A 68 -5.49 -15.31 3.75
C ARG A 68 -6.76 -15.40 4.59
N ALA A 69 -6.63 -15.25 5.92
CA ALA A 69 -7.77 -15.28 6.83
C ALA A 69 -8.74 -14.12 6.56
N GLN A 70 -8.20 -12.90 6.39
CA GLN A 70 -9.02 -11.73 6.08
C GLN A 70 -9.74 -11.90 4.75
N ALA A 71 -9.03 -12.39 3.73
CA ALA A 71 -9.64 -12.58 2.42
C ALA A 71 -10.82 -13.55 2.47
N LYS A 72 -10.65 -14.64 3.22
CA LYS A 72 -11.72 -15.63 3.40
C LYS A 72 -12.91 -15.03 4.11
N GLU A 73 -12.67 -14.34 5.23
CA GLU A 73 -13.71 -13.71 6.03
C GLU A 73 -14.47 -12.66 5.25
N LEU A 74 -13.74 -11.78 4.59
CA LEU A 74 -14.36 -10.66 3.88
C LEU A 74 -15.08 -11.12 2.63
N ARG A 75 -14.64 -12.21 1.99
CA ARG A 75 -15.34 -12.78 0.85
C ARG A 75 -16.73 -13.25 1.26
N ALA A 76 -16.84 -13.86 2.45
CA ALA A 76 -18.12 -14.31 2.96
C ALA A 76 -19.06 -13.16 3.29
N ASN A 77 -18.51 -11.99 3.59
CA ASN A 77 -19.26 -10.80 4.00
C ASN A 77 -19.39 -9.76 2.90
N LYS A 78 -18.91 -10.07 1.71
CA LYS A 78 -18.90 -9.11 0.62
C LYS A 78 -20.33 -8.77 0.18
N ILE A 79 -20.58 -7.48 0.04
CA ILE A 79 -21.85 -7.00 -0.49
C ILE A 79 -21.78 -7.10 -2.00
N ARG A 80 -22.73 -7.81 -2.60
CA ARG A 80 -22.78 -7.93 -4.05
C ARG A 80 -23.39 -6.67 -4.64
N SER A 81 -22.73 -6.17 -5.67
CA SER A 81 -23.27 -5.05 -6.41
C SER A 81 -24.29 -5.54 -7.40
N GLY A 82 -25.35 -4.90 -7.48
CA GLY A 82 -26.34 -5.15 -8.50
C GLY A 82 -27.54 -5.82 -8.17
#